data_1b90bcacd27dddf746476d784716855d
#
_entry.id   1b90bcacd27dddf746476d784716855d
#
_cell.length_a   1.000
_cell.length_b   1.000
_cell.length_c   1.000
_cell.angle_alpha   90.00
_cell.angle_beta   90.00
_cell.angle_gamma   90.00
#
_symmetry.space_group_name_H-M   'P 1'
#
loop_
_entity.id
_entity.type
_entity.pdbx_description
1 polymer ?
#
loop_
_entity_poly.entity_id
_entity_poly.type
_entity_poly.pdbx_seq_one_letter_code
_entity_poly.pdbx_strand_id
1 'polypeptide(L)'
;EDLKAGFDLPVFDNSAMDGYALGGLQQEYKIVGEVAAGDSQEFILKKGEAVRIFTGAKVPEGSSAVIMQEKTEVKENLLILKELPEEGQCIRKKGEELNKDELVFSKSYQITAAGIGMLGSLGLHKIKVFKKPIIQLITTGNELVAPGESLQAGQIYESNSGAIEAALKSKGFSSSASIQIEDDFELIKTGISEALENTEVLILSGGISVGDYDFVKQALEENGVEELFYKVKQKPGKPLYFGRKGNQFVFALP
;
A
#
# COMPACT_ATOMS: atom_id res chain seq x y z
N GLU A 1 2.23 13.74 -2.21
CA GLU A 1 3.54 14.32 -1.93
C GLU A 1 4.59 13.24 -1.70
N ASP A 2 5.86 13.60 -1.87
CA ASP A 2 6.97 12.72 -1.52
C ASP A 2 7.05 12.58 -0.01
N LEU A 3 7.33 11.38 0.47
CA LEU A 3 7.52 11.08 1.88
C LEU A 3 9.01 10.96 2.18
N LYS A 4 9.49 11.72 3.17
CA LYS A 4 10.87 11.70 3.63
C LYS A 4 10.96 11.19 5.06
N ALA A 5 12.10 10.62 5.42
CA ALA A 5 12.38 10.15 6.78
C ALA A 5 12.46 11.33 7.76
N GLY A 6 11.76 11.24 8.88
CA GLY A 6 11.80 12.26 9.94
C GLY A 6 13.03 12.18 10.84
N PHE A 7 13.72 11.05 10.82
CA PHE A 7 14.91 10.73 11.63
C PHE A 7 15.72 9.62 10.94
N ASP A 8 16.90 9.37 11.47
CA ASP A 8 17.80 8.31 11.01
C ASP A 8 17.27 6.93 11.41
N LEU A 9 17.38 5.93 10.54
CA LEU A 9 17.04 4.53 10.84
C LEU A 9 18.27 3.65 10.62
N PRO A 10 18.75 2.90 11.61
CA PRO A 10 18.35 2.91 13.02
C PRO A 10 18.57 4.28 13.70
N VAL A 11 17.83 4.55 14.78
CA VAL A 11 17.88 5.83 15.52
C VAL A 11 19.15 5.98 16.39
N PHE A 12 19.85 4.89 16.65
CA PHE A 12 21.12 4.79 17.40
C PHE A 12 21.90 3.58 16.92
N ASP A 13 23.19 3.56 17.22
CA ASP A 13 24.04 2.38 17.03
C ASP A 13 23.51 1.23 17.87
N ASN A 14 23.18 0.09 17.24
CA ASN A 14 22.63 -1.07 17.93
C ASN A 14 23.36 -2.37 17.60
N SER A 15 23.23 -3.34 18.51
CA SER A 15 23.81 -4.65 18.31
C SER A 15 23.09 -5.46 17.24
N ALA A 16 23.83 -6.00 16.28
CA ALA A 16 23.31 -6.94 15.29
C ALA A 16 23.14 -8.36 15.84
N MET A 17 23.76 -8.69 16.98
CA MET A 17 23.85 -10.04 17.53
C MET A 17 23.72 -10.04 19.06
N ASP A 18 23.37 -11.19 19.62
CA ASP A 18 23.48 -11.43 21.05
C ASP A 18 24.95 -11.75 21.39
N GLY A 19 25.51 -11.00 22.35
CA GLY A 19 26.92 -11.14 22.65
C GLY A 19 27.42 -10.17 23.70
N TYR A 20 28.59 -9.61 23.43
CA TYR A 20 29.25 -8.65 24.34
C TYR A 20 29.75 -7.45 23.55
N ALA A 21 29.40 -6.25 24.02
CA ALA A 21 29.99 -5.01 23.56
C ALA A 21 31.34 -4.81 24.26
N LEU A 22 32.38 -4.45 23.50
CA LEU A 22 33.78 -4.49 23.93
C LEU A 22 34.40 -3.10 23.96
N GLY A 23 34.98 -2.71 25.08
CA GLY A 23 35.80 -1.51 25.20
C GLY A 23 37.24 -1.75 24.77
N GLY A 24 37.56 -1.37 23.51
CA GLY A 24 38.81 -1.64 22.83
C GLY A 24 38.92 -3.08 22.28
N LEU A 25 39.99 -3.37 21.52
CA LEU A 25 40.20 -4.68 20.93
C LEU A 25 41.36 -5.41 21.68
N GLN A 26 41.03 -6.44 22.45
CA GLN A 26 41.96 -7.26 23.20
C GLN A 26 41.38 -8.67 23.42
N GLN A 27 42.11 -9.56 24.09
CA GLN A 27 41.73 -10.98 24.25
C GLN A 27 40.81 -11.21 25.46
N GLU A 28 40.94 -10.39 26.53
CA GLU A 28 40.23 -10.57 27.80
C GLU A 28 39.57 -9.29 28.26
N TYR A 29 38.40 -9.40 28.87
CA TYR A 29 37.63 -8.26 29.38
C TYR A 29 36.97 -8.58 30.71
N LYS A 30 36.81 -7.54 31.53
CA LYS A 30 35.96 -7.61 32.71
C LYS A 30 34.51 -7.31 32.30
N ILE A 31 33.58 -8.19 32.61
CA ILE A 31 32.15 -7.94 32.43
C ILE A 31 31.69 -6.97 33.52
N VAL A 32 31.10 -5.83 33.10
CA VAL A 32 30.70 -4.76 34.02
C VAL A 32 29.18 -4.57 34.08
N GLY A 33 28.40 -5.28 33.24
CA GLY A 33 26.93 -5.21 33.26
C GLY A 33 26.28 -5.87 32.06
N GLU A 34 25.01 -5.55 31.90
CA GLU A 34 24.15 -6.07 30.85
C GLU A 34 23.27 -4.96 30.29
N VAL A 35 22.99 -4.96 28.97
CA VAL A 35 22.11 -4.03 28.28
C VAL A 35 21.13 -4.81 27.42
N ALA A 36 19.86 -4.79 27.76
CA ALA A 36 18.79 -5.38 26.98
C ALA A 36 18.20 -4.38 25.97
N ALA A 37 17.50 -4.92 24.96
CA ALA A 37 16.76 -4.08 24.03
C ALA A 37 15.65 -3.31 24.76
N GLY A 38 15.61 -1.97 24.55
CA GLY A 38 14.67 -1.09 25.26
C GLY A 38 15.13 -0.63 26.63
N ASP A 39 16.31 -1.05 27.09
CA ASP A 39 16.89 -0.59 28.33
C ASP A 39 17.33 0.89 28.21
N SER A 40 17.11 1.65 29.27
CA SER A 40 17.51 3.06 29.35
C SER A 40 18.84 3.26 30.11
N GLN A 41 19.44 2.18 30.64
CA GLN A 41 20.71 2.28 31.32
C GLN A 41 21.83 2.60 30.33
N GLU A 42 22.59 3.65 30.61
CA GLU A 42 23.75 4.05 29.82
C GLU A 42 25.04 3.53 30.44
N PHE A 43 25.85 2.88 29.64
CA PHE A 43 27.21 2.47 29.98
C PHE A 43 28.20 3.24 29.11
N ILE A 44 29.34 3.58 29.72
CA ILE A 44 30.53 4.08 29.02
C ILE A 44 31.64 3.06 29.23
N LEU A 45 32.00 2.33 28.18
CA LEU A 45 33.02 1.30 28.29
C LEU A 45 34.42 1.87 28.23
N LYS A 46 35.24 1.47 29.19
CA LYS A 46 36.69 1.71 29.18
C LYS A 46 37.40 0.52 28.51
N LYS A 47 38.64 0.74 28.11
CA LYS A 47 39.47 -0.34 27.55
C LYS A 47 39.56 -1.50 28.54
N GLY A 48 39.27 -2.72 28.10
CA GLY A 48 39.26 -3.93 28.92
C GLY A 48 37.95 -4.21 29.66
N GLU A 49 36.91 -3.40 29.43
CA GLU A 49 35.57 -3.66 29.95
C GLU A 49 34.66 -4.21 28.85
N ALA A 50 33.72 -5.08 29.19
CA ALA A 50 32.69 -5.58 28.31
C ALA A 50 31.34 -5.54 29.01
N VAL A 51 30.27 -5.38 28.20
CA VAL A 51 28.89 -5.44 28.67
C VAL A 51 28.16 -6.51 27.86
N ARG A 52 27.41 -7.38 28.55
CA ARG A 52 26.49 -8.30 27.89
C ARG A 52 25.47 -7.49 27.11
N ILE A 53 25.26 -7.80 25.83
CA ILE A 53 24.34 -7.07 24.96
C ILE A 53 23.49 -8.02 24.14
N PHE A 54 22.25 -7.61 23.84
CA PHE A 54 21.31 -8.37 23.03
C PHE A 54 21.01 -7.65 21.72
N THR A 55 20.60 -8.41 20.72
CA THR A 55 20.21 -7.91 19.40
C THR A 55 19.22 -6.75 19.51
N GLY A 56 19.50 -5.65 18.83
CA GLY A 56 18.69 -4.44 18.85
C GLY A 56 18.92 -3.51 20.03
N ALA A 57 19.69 -3.92 21.06
CA ALA A 57 20.04 -3.06 22.18
C ALA A 57 21.02 -1.95 21.75
N LYS A 58 20.88 -0.75 22.35
CA LYS A 58 21.79 0.39 22.13
C LYS A 58 23.22 0.00 22.51
N VAL A 59 24.15 0.15 21.59
CA VAL A 59 25.58 -0.11 21.87
C VAL A 59 26.12 0.96 22.81
N PRO A 60 26.76 0.57 23.93
CA PRO A 60 27.37 1.50 24.86
C PRO A 60 28.41 2.41 24.22
N GLU A 61 28.54 3.63 24.72
CA GLU A 61 29.60 4.54 24.31
C GLU A 61 30.97 3.96 24.68
N GLY A 62 31.98 4.15 23.81
CA GLY A 62 33.32 3.58 23.97
C GLY A 62 33.46 2.13 23.50
N SER A 63 32.38 1.55 22.91
CA SER A 63 32.46 0.22 22.32
C SER A 63 33.22 0.26 20.99
N SER A 64 34.18 -0.65 20.82
CA SER A 64 34.91 -0.86 19.57
C SER A 64 34.27 -1.90 18.66
N ALA A 65 33.61 -2.90 19.23
CA ALA A 65 32.91 -3.98 18.48
C ALA A 65 31.90 -4.67 19.38
N VAL A 66 31.04 -5.49 18.76
CA VAL A 66 30.24 -6.51 19.43
C VAL A 66 30.73 -7.88 18.97
N ILE A 67 31.00 -8.79 19.91
CA ILE A 67 31.34 -10.18 19.65
C ILE A 67 30.15 -11.09 19.98
N MET A 68 29.85 -12.06 19.11
CA MET A 68 28.81 -13.05 19.38
C MET A 68 29.19 -13.94 20.56
N GLN A 69 28.22 -14.31 21.39
CA GLN A 69 28.44 -15.14 22.58
C GLN A 69 29.10 -16.47 22.27
N GLU A 70 28.83 -17.07 21.12
CA GLU A 70 29.40 -18.36 20.66
C GLU A 70 30.90 -18.29 20.45
N LYS A 71 31.46 -17.11 20.24
CA LYS A 71 32.88 -16.81 20.04
C LYS A 71 33.61 -16.43 21.34
N THR A 72 32.96 -16.66 22.47
CA THR A 72 33.48 -16.26 23.79
C THR A 72 33.46 -17.43 24.77
N GLU A 73 34.22 -17.29 25.86
CA GLU A 73 34.16 -18.10 27.06
C GLU A 73 34.06 -17.15 28.26
N VAL A 74 33.16 -17.45 29.19
CA VAL A 74 32.97 -16.66 30.40
C VAL A 74 33.39 -17.47 31.62
N LYS A 75 34.29 -16.91 32.43
CA LYS A 75 34.72 -17.46 33.72
C LYS A 75 34.44 -16.40 34.80
N GLU A 76 33.44 -16.64 35.60
CA GLU A 76 32.92 -15.66 36.56
C GLU A 76 32.58 -14.32 35.86
N ASN A 77 33.37 -13.27 36.10
CA ASN A 77 33.23 -11.96 35.46
C ASN A 77 34.28 -11.66 34.41
N LEU A 78 35.08 -12.68 33.99
CA LEU A 78 36.08 -12.57 32.95
C LEU A 78 35.52 -13.13 31.64
N LEU A 79 35.49 -12.30 30.61
CA LEU A 79 35.17 -12.67 29.24
C LEU A 79 36.47 -12.92 28.48
N ILE A 80 36.59 -14.09 27.85
CA ILE A 80 37.75 -14.48 27.04
C ILE A 80 37.26 -14.68 25.61
N LEU A 81 37.88 -14.01 24.64
CA LEU A 81 37.56 -14.17 23.24
C LEU A 81 38.29 -15.37 22.63
N LYS A 82 37.58 -16.14 21.81
CA LYS A 82 38.19 -17.21 20.99
C LYS A 82 38.90 -16.65 19.76
N GLU A 83 38.45 -15.48 19.28
CA GLU A 83 39.04 -14.73 18.16
C GLU A 83 38.84 -13.24 18.39
N LEU A 84 39.74 -12.39 17.90
CA LEU A 84 39.59 -10.93 17.96
C LEU A 84 38.63 -10.46 16.87
N PRO A 85 37.63 -9.60 17.22
CA PRO A 85 36.78 -9.01 16.21
C PRO A 85 37.48 -7.87 15.48
N GLU A 86 36.93 -7.49 14.32
CA GLU A 86 37.30 -6.26 13.65
C GLU A 86 36.60 -5.04 14.29
N GLU A 87 37.17 -3.85 14.09
CA GLU A 87 36.55 -2.59 14.57
C GLU A 87 35.18 -2.39 13.93
N GLY A 88 34.16 -2.10 14.73
CA GLY A 88 32.78 -1.93 14.29
C GLY A 88 32.02 -3.23 14.02
N GLN A 89 32.65 -4.40 14.19
CA GLN A 89 31.99 -5.69 13.92
C GLN A 89 30.68 -5.84 14.71
N CYS A 90 29.63 -6.33 14.05
CA CYS A 90 28.29 -6.53 14.63
C CYS A 90 27.64 -5.29 15.25
N ILE A 91 28.06 -4.10 14.88
CA ILE A 91 27.41 -2.84 15.24
C ILE A 91 26.69 -2.28 14.00
N ARG A 92 25.37 -2.19 14.06
CA ARG A 92 24.59 -1.45 13.06
C ARG A 92 24.63 0.03 13.41
N LYS A 93 25.12 0.83 12.48
CA LYS A 93 25.29 2.25 12.70
C LYS A 93 23.98 3.01 12.58
N LYS A 94 23.83 4.07 13.38
CA LYS A 94 22.75 5.03 13.23
C LYS A 94 22.69 5.54 11.78
N GLY A 95 21.50 5.50 11.19
CA GLY A 95 21.28 5.96 9.80
C GLY A 95 21.77 5.03 8.71
N GLU A 96 22.27 3.84 9.03
CA GLU A 96 22.82 2.89 8.04
C GLU A 96 21.77 2.42 7.03
N GLU A 97 20.49 2.33 7.44
CA GLU A 97 19.40 1.92 6.56
C GLU A 97 18.76 3.12 5.86
N LEU A 98 18.60 4.25 6.56
CA LEU A 98 17.96 5.45 6.04
C LEU A 98 18.36 6.68 6.86
N ASN A 99 18.79 7.74 6.17
CA ASN A 99 19.14 8.98 6.84
C ASN A 99 17.92 9.92 6.94
N LYS A 100 17.93 10.79 7.94
CA LYS A 100 16.95 11.86 8.05
C LYS A 100 16.89 12.69 6.75
N ASP A 101 15.67 13.07 6.37
CA ASP A 101 15.33 13.82 5.14
C ASP A 101 15.54 13.04 3.82
N GLU A 102 15.98 11.79 3.89
CA GLU A 102 16.07 10.91 2.73
C GLU A 102 14.68 10.51 2.23
N LEU A 103 14.56 10.30 0.91
CA LEU A 103 13.30 9.93 0.26
C LEU A 103 12.94 8.48 0.60
N VAL A 104 11.81 8.28 1.28
CA VAL A 104 11.25 6.95 1.58
C VAL A 104 10.35 6.48 0.45
N PHE A 105 9.37 7.29 0.08
CA PHE A 105 8.44 7.00 -1.02
C PHE A 105 8.22 8.24 -1.87
N SER A 106 8.29 8.07 -3.18
CA SER A 106 7.90 9.11 -4.14
C SER A 106 6.37 9.27 -4.18
N LYS A 107 5.93 10.45 -4.60
CA LYS A 107 4.53 10.71 -4.94
C LYS A 107 4.02 9.62 -5.89
N SER A 108 2.82 9.12 -5.64
CA SER A 108 2.17 8.04 -6.40
C SER A 108 2.73 6.63 -6.18
N TYR A 109 3.63 6.45 -5.21
CA TYR A 109 4.03 5.10 -4.80
C TYR A 109 2.82 4.29 -4.32
N GLN A 110 2.64 3.09 -4.87
CA GLN A 110 1.60 2.17 -4.42
C GLN A 110 2.03 1.50 -3.11
N ILE A 111 1.33 1.81 -2.01
CA ILE A 111 1.65 1.27 -0.69
C ILE A 111 1.42 -0.25 -0.68
N THR A 112 2.49 -0.99 -0.42
CA THR A 112 2.51 -2.45 -0.28
C THR A 112 2.54 -2.84 1.19
N ALA A 113 2.44 -4.15 1.50
CA ALA A 113 2.64 -4.65 2.86
C ALA A 113 4.02 -4.29 3.43
N ALA A 114 5.08 -4.38 2.62
CA ALA A 114 6.42 -3.93 3.01
C ALA A 114 6.48 -2.41 3.26
N GLY A 115 5.77 -1.63 2.42
CA GLY A 115 5.62 -0.19 2.62
C GLY A 115 4.95 0.16 3.95
N ILE A 116 3.93 -0.59 4.37
CA ILE A 116 3.31 -0.43 5.70
C ILE A 116 4.32 -0.72 6.82
N GLY A 117 5.14 -1.76 6.68
CA GLY A 117 6.22 -2.06 7.63
C GLY A 117 7.21 -0.90 7.76
N MET A 118 7.66 -0.34 6.64
CA MET A 118 8.56 0.83 6.61
C MET A 118 7.92 2.05 7.28
N LEU A 119 6.63 2.34 7.00
CA LEU A 119 5.91 3.43 7.67
C LEU A 119 5.86 3.23 9.20
N GLY A 120 5.62 1.99 9.64
CA GLY A 120 5.66 1.62 11.06
C GLY A 120 7.02 1.84 11.70
N SER A 121 8.11 1.44 11.03
CA SER A 121 9.49 1.66 11.50
C SER A 121 9.85 3.15 11.61
N LEU A 122 9.21 4.00 10.79
CA LEU A 122 9.35 5.46 10.85
C LEU A 122 8.36 6.12 11.83
N GLY A 123 7.59 5.36 12.60
CA GLY A 123 6.61 5.87 13.56
C GLY A 123 5.41 6.59 12.92
N LEU A 124 5.18 6.40 11.64
CA LEU A 124 4.14 7.08 10.89
C LEU A 124 2.83 6.30 10.94
N HIS A 125 1.84 6.80 11.65
CA HIS A 125 0.51 6.19 11.78
C HIS A 125 -0.53 6.80 10.82
N LYS A 126 -0.24 7.93 10.19
CA LYS A 126 -1.09 8.61 9.18
C LYS A 126 -0.23 9.22 8.10
N ILE A 127 -0.61 9.00 6.86
CA ILE A 127 0.01 9.61 5.68
C ILE A 127 -1.06 10.11 4.72
N LYS A 128 -0.72 11.08 3.87
CA LYS A 128 -1.61 11.55 2.81
C LYS A 128 -1.57 10.58 1.63
N VAL A 129 -2.72 10.12 1.22
CA VAL A 129 -2.90 9.24 0.06
C VAL A 129 -3.88 9.87 -0.93
N PHE A 130 -3.89 9.41 -2.16
CA PHE A 130 -4.96 9.74 -3.10
C PHE A 130 -6.27 9.14 -2.60
N LYS A 131 -7.33 9.93 -2.65
CA LYS A 131 -8.68 9.44 -2.40
C LYS A 131 -9.06 8.45 -3.51
N LYS A 132 -9.70 7.36 -3.16
CA LYS A 132 -10.33 6.47 -4.14
C LYS A 132 -11.52 7.18 -4.78
N PRO A 133 -11.72 7.04 -6.11
CA PRO A 133 -12.87 7.66 -6.77
C PRO A 133 -14.19 7.06 -6.28
N ILE A 134 -15.24 7.87 -6.27
CA ILE A 134 -16.61 7.41 -6.11
C ILE A 134 -17.05 6.86 -7.46
N ILE A 135 -17.41 5.58 -7.52
CA ILE A 135 -17.79 4.86 -8.73
C ILE A 135 -19.26 4.49 -8.65
N GLN A 136 -20.03 4.79 -9.70
CA GLN A 136 -21.41 4.35 -9.88
C GLN A 136 -21.50 3.40 -11.06
N LEU A 137 -22.30 2.34 -10.90
CA LEU A 137 -22.68 1.42 -11.99
C LEU A 137 -24.12 1.69 -12.38
N ILE A 138 -24.38 1.69 -13.69
CA ILE A 138 -25.73 1.69 -14.27
C ILE A 138 -25.78 0.52 -15.26
N THR A 139 -26.84 -0.29 -15.19
CA THR A 139 -27.15 -1.32 -16.19
C THR A 139 -28.44 -0.94 -16.91
N THR A 140 -28.49 -1.15 -18.22
CA THR A 140 -29.70 -0.91 -19.01
C THR A 140 -30.10 -2.19 -19.75
N GLY A 141 -31.42 -2.41 -19.87
CA GLY A 141 -31.98 -3.58 -20.57
C GLY A 141 -33.31 -3.98 -19.95
N ASN A 142 -34.37 -3.97 -20.78
CA ASN A 142 -35.70 -4.40 -20.37
C ASN A 142 -35.79 -5.92 -20.17
N GLU A 143 -34.86 -6.66 -20.75
CA GLU A 143 -34.76 -8.11 -20.63
C GLU A 143 -34.08 -8.57 -19.34
N LEU A 144 -33.45 -7.65 -18.60
CA LEU A 144 -32.61 -7.98 -17.46
C LEU A 144 -33.43 -8.22 -16.18
N VAL A 145 -33.17 -9.32 -15.51
CA VAL A 145 -33.80 -9.72 -14.26
C VAL A 145 -32.73 -10.01 -13.22
N ALA A 146 -32.98 -9.62 -11.99
CA ALA A 146 -32.05 -9.86 -10.88
C ALA A 146 -31.84 -11.38 -10.64
N PRO A 147 -30.61 -11.84 -10.35
CA PRO A 147 -30.35 -13.21 -9.97
C PRO A 147 -31.18 -13.63 -8.75
N GLY A 148 -31.86 -14.81 -8.86
CA GLY A 148 -32.74 -15.34 -7.82
C GLY A 148 -34.22 -15.12 -8.08
N GLU A 149 -34.58 -14.25 -9.02
CA GLU A 149 -35.96 -14.08 -9.49
C GLU A 149 -36.31 -15.09 -10.59
N SER A 150 -37.60 -15.27 -10.87
CA SER A 150 -38.06 -16.20 -11.92
C SER A 150 -38.04 -15.51 -13.30
N LEU A 151 -37.39 -16.11 -14.28
CA LEU A 151 -37.37 -15.60 -15.64
C LEU A 151 -38.71 -15.80 -16.36
N GLN A 152 -39.15 -14.78 -17.07
CA GLN A 152 -40.22 -14.86 -18.02
C GLN A 152 -39.65 -15.08 -19.44
N ALA A 153 -40.52 -15.35 -20.41
CA ALA A 153 -40.09 -15.54 -21.81
C ALA A 153 -39.40 -14.27 -22.34
N GLY A 154 -38.21 -14.41 -22.91
CA GLY A 154 -37.41 -13.28 -23.43
C GLY A 154 -36.52 -12.59 -22.37
N GLN A 155 -36.56 -12.95 -21.10
CA GLN A 155 -35.70 -12.38 -20.06
C GLN A 155 -34.44 -13.20 -19.85
N ILE A 156 -33.40 -12.51 -19.37
CA ILE A 156 -32.09 -13.08 -18.98
C ILE A 156 -31.66 -12.51 -17.61
N TYR A 157 -30.81 -13.22 -16.91
CA TYR A 157 -30.25 -12.69 -15.66
C TYR A 157 -29.22 -11.58 -15.91
N GLU A 158 -29.33 -10.50 -15.15
CA GLU A 158 -28.33 -9.46 -15.05
C GLU A 158 -27.09 -10.03 -14.33
N SER A 159 -25.94 -10.07 -15.02
CA SER A 159 -24.70 -10.63 -14.49
C SER A 159 -23.53 -9.63 -14.54
N ASN A 160 -23.67 -8.53 -15.30
CA ASN A 160 -22.57 -7.62 -15.57
C ASN A 160 -22.22 -6.77 -14.36
N SER A 161 -23.21 -6.27 -13.62
CA SER A 161 -22.96 -5.46 -12.42
C SER A 161 -22.16 -6.23 -11.38
N GLY A 162 -22.58 -7.45 -11.06
CA GLY A 162 -21.88 -8.32 -10.11
C GLY A 162 -20.44 -8.64 -10.54
N ALA A 163 -20.24 -8.89 -11.84
CA ALA A 163 -18.90 -9.14 -12.38
C ALA A 163 -18.01 -7.90 -12.31
N ILE A 164 -18.54 -6.73 -12.67
CA ILE A 164 -17.81 -5.45 -12.63
C ILE A 164 -17.48 -5.09 -11.18
N GLU A 165 -18.43 -5.20 -10.26
CA GLU A 165 -18.20 -4.95 -8.82
C GLU A 165 -17.11 -5.87 -8.25
N ALA A 166 -17.15 -7.16 -8.57
CA ALA A 166 -16.11 -8.09 -8.16
C ALA A 166 -14.73 -7.73 -8.73
N ALA A 167 -14.68 -7.32 -10.00
CA ALA A 167 -13.45 -6.87 -10.65
C ALA A 167 -12.90 -5.60 -10.00
N LEU A 168 -13.74 -4.59 -9.72
CA LEU A 168 -13.37 -3.37 -9.01
C LEU A 168 -12.82 -3.69 -7.62
N LYS A 169 -13.53 -4.54 -6.86
CA LYS A 169 -13.13 -4.96 -5.52
C LYS A 169 -11.77 -5.67 -5.53
N SER A 170 -11.50 -6.52 -6.52
CA SER A 170 -10.21 -7.20 -6.67
C SER A 170 -9.03 -6.22 -6.89
N LYS A 171 -9.31 -5.03 -7.40
CA LYS A 171 -8.36 -3.92 -7.58
C LYS A 171 -8.38 -2.91 -6.42
N GLY A 172 -9.13 -3.21 -5.36
CA GLY A 172 -9.23 -2.36 -4.18
C GLY A 172 -10.14 -1.15 -4.33
N PHE A 173 -11.00 -1.12 -5.38
CA PHE A 173 -12.07 -0.12 -5.53
C PHE A 173 -13.40 -0.66 -5.02
N SER A 174 -14.34 0.23 -4.75
CA SER A 174 -15.73 -0.09 -4.48
C SER A 174 -16.62 0.85 -5.31
N SER A 175 -17.75 0.32 -5.76
CA SER A 175 -18.83 1.12 -6.36
C SER A 175 -19.96 1.31 -5.37
N SER A 176 -20.81 2.28 -5.63
CA SER A 176 -22.16 2.31 -5.06
C SER A 176 -22.96 1.11 -5.59
N ALA A 177 -24.10 0.80 -4.98
CA ALA A 177 -24.99 -0.23 -5.51
C ALA A 177 -25.34 0.08 -6.98
N SER A 178 -25.36 -0.95 -7.81
CA SER A 178 -25.74 -0.82 -9.22
C SER A 178 -27.20 -0.35 -9.34
N ILE A 179 -27.46 0.53 -10.30
CA ILE A 179 -28.80 1.01 -10.65
C ILE A 179 -29.17 0.39 -11.98
N GLN A 180 -30.30 -0.31 -12.02
CA GLN A 180 -30.86 -0.79 -13.29
C GLN A 180 -31.88 0.21 -13.81
N ILE A 181 -31.80 0.55 -15.09
CA ILE A 181 -32.69 1.51 -15.76
C ILE A 181 -33.28 0.81 -16.99
N GLU A 182 -34.57 1.01 -17.21
CA GLU A 182 -35.24 0.52 -18.40
C GLU A 182 -34.72 1.22 -19.67
N ASP A 183 -34.83 0.54 -20.85
CA ASP A 183 -34.42 1.11 -22.14
C ASP A 183 -35.40 2.20 -22.60
N ASP A 184 -35.44 3.29 -21.85
CA ASP A 184 -36.14 4.52 -22.16
C ASP A 184 -35.14 5.68 -22.15
N PHE A 185 -35.17 6.50 -23.20
CA PHE A 185 -34.18 7.57 -23.39
C PHE A 185 -34.19 8.59 -22.24
N GLU A 186 -35.37 9.04 -21.79
CA GLU A 186 -35.48 10.06 -20.75
C GLU A 186 -35.09 9.50 -19.37
N LEU A 187 -35.42 8.24 -19.09
CA LEU A 187 -34.98 7.57 -17.87
C LEU A 187 -33.45 7.39 -17.83
N ILE A 188 -32.84 6.93 -18.94
CA ILE A 188 -31.40 6.78 -19.05
C ILE A 188 -30.69 8.13 -18.93
N LYS A 189 -31.17 9.16 -19.61
CA LYS A 189 -30.63 10.52 -19.55
C LYS A 189 -30.68 11.10 -18.13
N THR A 190 -31.80 10.94 -17.44
CA THR A 190 -31.99 11.40 -16.07
C THR A 190 -31.08 10.64 -15.12
N GLY A 191 -31.03 9.30 -15.20
CA GLY A 191 -30.17 8.48 -14.35
C GLY A 191 -28.66 8.77 -14.54
N ILE A 192 -28.23 9.05 -15.79
CA ILE A 192 -26.87 9.51 -16.07
C ILE A 192 -26.61 10.88 -15.41
N SER A 193 -27.56 11.83 -15.54
CA SER A 193 -27.43 13.15 -14.93
C SER A 193 -27.24 13.07 -13.41
N GLU A 194 -28.11 12.33 -12.73
CA GLU A 194 -28.06 12.13 -11.28
C GLU A 194 -26.76 11.43 -10.83
N ALA A 195 -26.34 10.40 -11.58
CA ALA A 195 -25.09 9.72 -11.29
C ALA A 195 -23.88 10.64 -11.42
N LEU A 196 -23.83 11.48 -12.44
CA LEU A 196 -22.75 12.44 -12.68
C LEU A 196 -22.65 13.54 -11.62
N GLU A 197 -23.73 13.85 -10.87
CA GLU A 197 -23.66 14.82 -9.78
C GLU A 197 -22.82 14.34 -8.59
N ASN A 198 -22.74 13.02 -8.38
CA ASN A 198 -22.22 12.43 -7.14
C ASN A 198 -21.03 11.48 -7.34
N THR A 199 -20.51 11.32 -8.56
CA THR A 199 -19.45 10.34 -8.86
C THR A 199 -18.26 10.94 -9.59
N GLU A 200 -17.09 10.35 -9.42
CA GLU A 200 -15.91 10.64 -10.23
C GLU A 200 -15.76 9.66 -11.41
N VAL A 201 -16.39 8.49 -11.32
CA VAL A 201 -16.38 7.48 -12.39
C VAL A 201 -17.78 6.89 -12.55
N LEU A 202 -18.33 6.98 -13.76
CA LEU A 202 -19.56 6.32 -14.14
C LEU A 202 -19.25 5.16 -15.08
N ILE A 203 -19.78 3.98 -14.78
CA ILE A 203 -19.68 2.80 -15.63
C ILE A 203 -21.10 2.38 -16.01
N LEU A 204 -21.37 2.31 -17.30
CA LEU A 204 -22.63 1.82 -17.83
C LEU A 204 -22.40 0.45 -18.50
N SER A 205 -23.38 -0.44 -18.43
CA SER A 205 -23.38 -1.71 -19.16
C SER A 205 -24.75 -1.91 -19.82
N GLY A 206 -24.72 -2.18 -21.11
CA GLY A 206 -25.91 -2.23 -21.99
C GLY A 206 -26.14 -0.92 -22.75
N GLY A 207 -27.04 -0.94 -23.73
CA GLY A 207 -27.53 0.21 -24.49
C GLY A 207 -26.51 1.04 -25.27
N ILE A 208 -25.29 0.50 -25.58
CA ILE A 208 -24.18 1.25 -26.21
C ILE A 208 -23.81 0.76 -27.60
N SER A 209 -24.53 -0.20 -28.19
CA SER A 209 -24.21 -0.75 -29.52
C SER A 209 -24.71 0.17 -30.66
N VAL A 210 -25.42 -0.39 -31.62
CA VAL A 210 -25.92 0.33 -32.80
C VAL A 210 -27.39 -0.03 -33.09
N GLY A 211 -28.09 -0.56 -32.12
CA GLY A 211 -29.51 -0.87 -32.19
C GLY A 211 -30.40 0.37 -32.04
N ASP A 212 -31.64 0.26 -32.45
CA ASP A 212 -32.61 1.36 -32.39
C ASP A 212 -32.96 1.79 -30.96
N TYR A 213 -32.60 0.96 -29.97
CA TYR A 213 -32.81 1.20 -28.53
C TYR A 213 -31.50 1.48 -27.76
N ASP A 214 -30.39 1.72 -28.47
CA ASP A 214 -29.09 2.00 -27.87
C ASP A 214 -28.96 3.50 -27.52
N PHE A 215 -29.71 3.95 -26.51
CA PHE A 215 -29.85 5.35 -26.13
C PHE A 215 -28.69 5.91 -25.33
N VAL A 216 -27.82 5.06 -24.77
CA VAL A 216 -26.76 5.48 -23.83
C VAL A 216 -25.83 6.51 -24.44
N LYS A 217 -25.39 6.33 -25.70
CA LYS A 217 -24.48 7.29 -26.34
C LYS A 217 -25.11 8.68 -26.47
N GLN A 218 -26.32 8.75 -26.98
CA GLN A 218 -27.04 10.02 -27.13
C GLN A 218 -27.30 10.69 -25.75
N ALA A 219 -27.70 9.90 -24.76
CA ALA A 219 -27.93 10.40 -23.40
C ALA A 219 -26.65 10.95 -22.75
N LEU A 220 -25.48 10.34 -23.01
CA LEU A 220 -24.18 10.86 -22.57
C LEU A 220 -23.83 12.19 -23.25
N GLU A 221 -24.04 12.30 -24.57
CA GLU A 221 -23.80 13.53 -25.33
C GLU A 221 -24.70 14.67 -24.81
N GLU A 222 -25.99 14.42 -24.57
CA GLU A 222 -26.94 15.42 -24.04
C GLU A 222 -26.65 15.80 -22.58
N ASN A 223 -25.98 14.93 -21.82
CA ASN A 223 -25.46 15.24 -20.50
C ASN A 223 -24.11 15.99 -20.52
N GLY A 224 -23.60 16.33 -21.70
CA GLY A 224 -22.36 17.08 -21.87
C GLY A 224 -21.09 16.25 -21.62
N VAL A 225 -21.16 14.94 -21.81
CA VAL A 225 -19.98 14.07 -21.76
C VAL A 225 -19.25 14.17 -23.10
N GLU A 226 -18.01 14.59 -23.07
CA GLU A 226 -17.10 14.62 -24.24
C GLU A 226 -16.66 13.20 -24.56
N GLU A 227 -16.95 12.70 -25.78
CA GLU A 227 -16.45 11.43 -26.27
C GLU A 227 -14.92 11.51 -26.50
N LEU A 228 -14.13 10.66 -25.84
CA LEU A 228 -12.71 10.52 -26.09
C LEU A 228 -12.43 9.42 -27.11
N PHE A 229 -13.14 8.31 -27.01
CA PHE A 229 -13.23 7.33 -28.10
C PHE A 229 -14.50 6.48 -28.00
N TYR A 230 -14.96 5.99 -29.15
CA TYR A 230 -16.04 5.01 -29.27
C TYR A 230 -15.66 3.94 -30.30
N LYS A 231 -15.87 2.69 -29.93
CA LYS A 231 -15.49 1.47 -30.64
C LYS A 231 -13.99 1.20 -30.70
N VAL A 232 -13.63 -0.01 -30.32
CA VAL A 232 -12.27 -0.54 -30.38
C VAL A 232 -12.21 -1.75 -31.33
N LYS A 233 -11.03 -2.08 -31.87
CA LYS A 233 -10.82 -3.25 -32.70
C LYS A 233 -10.69 -4.52 -31.84
N GLN A 234 -11.79 -4.88 -31.17
CA GLN A 234 -11.87 -6.02 -30.26
C GLN A 234 -13.11 -6.85 -30.56
N LYS A 235 -13.04 -8.17 -30.37
CA LYS A 235 -14.15 -9.11 -30.49
C LYS A 235 -13.99 -10.18 -29.38
N PRO A 236 -14.98 -10.34 -28.46
CA PRO A 236 -16.16 -9.47 -28.26
C PRO A 236 -15.79 -8.12 -27.65
N GLY A 237 -16.75 -7.20 -27.52
CA GLY A 237 -16.59 -5.93 -26.82
C GLY A 237 -16.20 -4.72 -27.70
N LYS A 238 -16.51 -4.79 -29.02
CA LYS A 238 -16.23 -3.71 -29.99
C LYS A 238 -16.83 -2.35 -29.57
N PRO A 239 -18.10 -2.23 -29.08
CA PRO A 239 -18.74 -0.95 -28.81
C PRO A 239 -18.34 -0.36 -27.41
N LEU A 240 -17.07 -0.45 -27.06
CA LEU A 240 -16.55 0.22 -25.87
C LEU A 240 -16.53 1.74 -26.08
N TYR A 241 -17.13 2.47 -25.13
CA TYR A 241 -17.13 3.93 -25.08
C TYR A 241 -16.30 4.41 -23.88
N PHE A 242 -15.54 5.47 -24.10
CA PHE A 242 -14.86 6.22 -23.03
C PHE A 242 -15.02 7.71 -23.26
N GLY A 243 -15.48 8.41 -22.25
CA GLY A 243 -15.69 9.84 -22.28
C GLY A 243 -15.36 10.51 -20.94
N ARG A 244 -15.49 11.84 -20.91
CA ARG A 244 -15.30 12.63 -19.70
C ARG A 244 -16.26 13.81 -19.64
N LYS A 245 -16.58 14.27 -18.42
CA LYS A 245 -17.22 15.55 -18.15
C LYS A 245 -16.45 16.26 -17.05
N GLY A 246 -15.68 17.28 -17.41
CA GLY A 246 -14.76 17.91 -16.48
C GLY A 246 -13.70 16.91 -15.95
N ASN A 247 -13.74 16.63 -14.65
CA ASN A 247 -12.85 15.67 -13.99
C ASN A 247 -13.47 14.25 -13.84
N GLN A 248 -14.65 14.04 -14.34
CA GLN A 248 -15.37 12.77 -14.26
C GLN A 248 -15.08 11.91 -15.48
N PHE A 249 -14.90 10.62 -15.28
CA PHE A 249 -14.69 9.65 -16.34
C PHE A 249 -15.93 8.77 -16.53
N VAL A 250 -16.27 8.51 -17.77
CA VAL A 250 -17.43 7.70 -18.16
C VAL A 250 -17.00 6.56 -19.06
N PHE A 251 -17.36 5.35 -18.67
CA PHE A 251 -17.17 4.14 -19.47
C PHE A 251 -18.54 3.54 -19.78
N ALA A 252 -18.81 3.22 -21.05
CA ALA A 252 -19.95 2.39 -21.39
C ALA A 252 -19.47 1.12 -22.08
N LEU A 253 -19.85 0.01 -21.48
CA LEU A 253 -19.44 -1.35 -21.84
C LEU A 253 -20.58 -2.04 -22.58
N PRO A 254 -20.27 -2.88 -23.59
CA PRO A 254 -21.26 -3.67 -24.31
C PRO A 254 -21.87 -4.75 -23.47
#